data_353fa3e889554c042a51ca5d7e06b5e3
#
_entry.id   353fa3e889554c042a51ca5d7e06b5e3
#
_cell.length_a   1.000
_cell.length_b   1.000
_cell.length_c   1.000
_cell.angle_alpha   90.00
_cell.angle_beta   90.00
_cell.angle_gamma   90.00
#
_symmetry.space_group_name_H-M   'P 1'
#
loop_
_entity.id
_entity.type
_entity.pdbx_description
1 polymer ?
#
loop_
_entity_poly.entity_id
_entity_poly.type
_entity_poly.pdbx_seq_one_letter_code
_entity_poly.pdbx_strand_id
1 'polypeptide(L)'
;MLVIAAFLMAEITYPVVDTGQTLSYNNQIEIAVPTAGEAFYGQDANYQGNQPSYTDNGDDTVTDNVTGLMWQKSIDQDGDGDIDYADKMSASEAVVNAASCTTGGYSDWRLPNIKEQYSLMNFSGIDPSGYEGSSMDDLVPFIDTDYFDFGYGDTSAGERLIDAQYASTTIYVGTTMGDAETMFGVNFADGRIKGYPTGPMPGQWEDKQFYVMYVRGNPEYGVNEYTENSDGTITDNATGLIWTQSDSGEGVLWEDALSYAEDAETAGYDDWRLPNVKELQSIIDYTQAPSVTGTPAIDALFDCTAITSEAGSTDYPFYWTGTTHANWTEDNNGAFSSYVCFGTAYGYMNGEWIDVHGAGAQRSDPKSGNPDDWPQGHGPQGDAIRIYNYVRLVRDAPQTSTDSDIPETGSIQLEQNYPNPFNPSTSIGFYLPSSGYVNLSIYNIKGQKITTLIEQNLNEGNHSLIWNGVDKQNKAVSAGMYFYTLKTSTESVTRKMVMLL
;
A
#
# COMPACT_ATOMS: atom_id res chain seq x y z
N MET A 1 25.79 -4.90 -38.14
CA MET A 1 24.72 -3.92 -37.96
C MET A 1 23.94 -4.41 -36.75
N LEU A 2 24.31 -3.90 -35.58
CA LEU A 2 23.70 -4.27 -34.29
C LEU A 2 22.42 -3.43 -34.15
N VAL A 3 21.27 -4.04 -34.18
CA VAL A 3 20.00 -3.37 -33.88
C VAL A 3 19.92 -3.33 -32.36
N ILE A 4 20.25 -2.19 -31.76
CA ILE A 4 19.98 -1.91 -30.35
C ILE A 4 18.49 -1.58 -30.33
N ALA A 5 17.67 -2.51 -29.84
CA ALA A 5 16.30 -2.22 -29.46
C ALA A 5 16.37 -1.33 -28.23
N ALA A 6 16.06 -0.05 -28.39
CA ALA A 6 15.79 0.83 -27.26
C ALA A 6 14.44 0.37 -26.67
N PHE A 7 14.48 -0.30 -25.55
CA PHE A 7 13.29 -0.46 -24.71
C PHE A 7 12.96 0.92 -24.14
N LEU A 8 11.92 1.58 -24.68
CA LEU A 8 11.24 2.64 -23.92
C LEU A 8 10.62 1.94 -22.70
N MET A 9 11.14 2.24 -21.52
CA MET A 9 10.45 1.88 -20.29
C MET A 9 9.15 2.68 -20.26
N ALA A 10 8.02 1.99 -20.11
CA ALA A 10 6.74 2.62 -19.90
C ALA A 10 6.78 3.43 -18.60
N GLU A 11 6.12 4.57 -18.58
CA GLU A 11 5.89 5.34 -17.35
C GLU A 11 5.11 4.47 -16.37
N ILE A 12 5.50 4.42 -15.10
CA ILE A 12 4.75 3.69 -14.06
C ILE A 12 3.34 4.27 -14.00
N THR A 13 2.35 3.45 -14.33
CA THR A 13 0.94 3.86 -14.41
C THR A 13 0.16 3.54 -13.14
N TYR A 14 0.72 2.67 -12.29
CA TYR A 14 0.14 2.22 -11.04
C TYR A 14 1.21 2.25 -9.91
N PRO A 15 1.61 3.43 -9.40
CA PRO A 15 2.52 3.47 -8.27
C PRO A 15 1.82 2.89 -7.02
N VAL A 16 2.41 1.87 -6.41
CA VAL A 16 1.91 1.34 -5.13
C VAL A 16 2.30 2.31 -4.02
N VAL A 17 1.29 2.80 -3.28
CA VAL A 17 1.50 3.67 -2.11
C VAL A 17 2.01 2.83 -0.96
N ASP A 18 3.02 3.32 -0.25
CA ASP A 18 3.54 2.68 0.97
C ASP A 18 2.45 2.55 2.04
N THR A 19 2.62 1.62 2.97
CA THR A 19 1.68 1.36 4.06
C THR A 19 1.63 2.46 5.11
N GLY A 20 2.69 3.28 5.21
CA GLY A 20 2.89 4.26 6.27
C GLY A 20 3.29 3.65 7.62
N GLN A 21 3.56 2.33 7.69
CA GLN A 21 3.99 1.68 8.92
C GLN A 21 5.46 1.96 9.20
N THR A 22 5.76 2.68 10.25
CA THR A 22 7.11 3.05 10.68
C THR A 22 7.57 2.33 11.94
N LEU A 23 6.67 1.62 12.61
CA LEU A 23 6.96 0.86 13.82
C LEU A 23 7.27 -0.59 13.47
N SER A 24 8.18 -1.18 14.25
CA SER A 24 8.54 -2.59 14.13
C SER A 24 8.03 -3.40 15.32
N TYR A 25 7.77 -4.68 15.09
CA TYR A 25 7.17 -5.55 16.07
C TYR A 25 7.83 -6.93 16.08
N ASN A 26 7.89 -7.55 17.26
CA ASN A 26 8.14 -8.98 17.35
C ASN A 26 6.81 -9.77 17.27
N ASN A 27 6.79 -11.00 17.74
CA ASN A 27 5.58 -11.83 17.74
C ASN A 27 4.54 -11.44 18.83
N GLN A 28 4.73 -10.33 19.54
CA GLN A 28 3.84 -9.88 20.63
C GLN A 28 3.68 -8.37 20.69
N ILE A 29 4.79 -7.63 20.73
CA ILE A 29 4.80 -6.19 21.03
C ILE A 29 5.69 -5.42 20.06
N GLU A 30 5.55 -4.09 20.11
CA GLU A 30 6.45 -3.14 19.45
C GLU A 30 7.89 -3.30 19.95
N ILE A 31 8.84 -3.18 19.04
CA ILE A 31 10.28 -3.23 19.31
C ILE A 31 10.99 -2.06 18.59
N ALA A 32 12.23 -1.79 18.97
CA ALA A 32 13.07 -0.90 18.17
C ALA A 32 13.23 -1.47 16.75
N VAL A 33 13.29 -0.61 15.73
CA VAL A 33 13.48 -1.03 14.33
C VAL A 33 14.77 -1.86 14.24
N PRO A 34 14.69 -3.15 13.87
CA PRO A 34 15.85 -4.01 13.79
C PRO A 34 16.74 -3.63 12.60
N THR A 35 18.04 -3.87 12.73
CA THR A 35 19.01 -3.72 11.66
C THR A 35 19.35 -5.06 11.01
N ALA A 36 19.94 -5.03 9.82
CA ALA A 36 20.28 -6.24 9.06
C ALA A 36 21.06 -7.26 9.92
N GLY A 37 20.57 -8.51 9.92
CA GLY A 37 21.09 -9.62 10.70
C GLY A 37 20.55 -9.72 12.14
N GLU A 38 19.69 -8.83 12.59
CA GLU A 38 18.94 -8.96 13.83
C GLU A 38 17.64 -9.72 13.61
N ALA A 39 17.10 -10.34 14.66
CA ALA A 39 15.80 -10.98 14.61
C ALA A 39 14.71 -9.98 14.24
N PHE A 40 13.72 -10.43 13.45
CA PHE A 40 12.62 -9.60 12.92
C PHE A 40 13.04 -8.49 11.96
N TYR A 41 14.28 -8.46 11.46
CA TYR A 41 14.64 -7.61 10.33
C TYR A 41 13.90 -8.06 9.06
N GLY A 42 13.67 -7.15 8.13
CA GLY A 42 12.97 -7.44 6.87
C GLY A 42 11.45 -7.18 6.92
N GLN A 43 10.94 -6.63 8.02
CA GLN A 43 9.54 -6.22 8.09
C GLN A 43 9.31 -4.84 7.43
N ASP A 44 8.07 -4.46 7.24
CA ASP A 44 7.62 -3.27 6.50
C ASP A 44 8.40 -2.00 6.86
N ALA A 45 8.54 -1.69 8.14
CA ALA A 45 9.25 -0.51 8.63
C ALA A 45 10.76 -0.48 8.27
N ASN A 46 11.35 -1.57 7.78
CA ASN A 46 12.74 -1.60 7.30
C ASN A 46 12.86 -1.07 5.86
N TYR A 47 11.77 -0.99 5.11
CA TYR A 47 11.75 -0.56 3.72
C TYR A 47 10.87 0.67 3.56
N GLN A 48 11.24 1.55 2.65
CA GLN A 48 10.46 2.75 2.37
C GLN A 48 10.11 2.79 0.89
N GLY A 49 8.81 2.64 0.62
CA GLY A 49 8.23 2.83 -0.70
C GLY A 49 7.77 4.27 -0.96
N ASN A 50 6.77 4.42 -1.81
CA ASN A 50 6.15 5.70 -2.10
C ASN A 50 5.29 6.15 -0.91
N GLN A 51 5.84 6.93 0.01
CA GLN A 51 5.15 7.35 1.24
C GLN A 51 3.84 8.07 0.93
N PRO A 52 2.74 7.83 1.69
CA PRO A 52 1.47 8.55 1.54
C PRO A 52 1.70 10.06 1.55
N SER A 53 1.09 10.77 0.59
CA SER A 53 1.25 12.20 0.45
C SER A 53 0.00 12.80 -0.15
N TYR A 54 -0.64 13.73 0.57
CA TYR A 54 -1.92 14.29 0.20
C TYR A 54 -1.88 15.83 0.13
N THR A 55 -2.80 16.40 -0.64
CA THR A 55 -3.04 17.84 -0.72
C THR A 55 -4.53 18.09 -0.53
N ASP A 56 -4.92 18.78 0.54
CA ASP A 56 -6.27 19.34 0.69
C ASP A 56 -6.42 20.51 -0.28
N ASN A 57 -7.35 20.41 -1.22
CA ASN A 57 -7.56 21.41 -2.26
C ASN A 57 -8.43 22.59 -1.77
N GLY A 58 -9.05 22.48 -0.58
CA GLY A 58 -9.88 23.52 0.03
C GLY A 58 -11.27 23.66 -0.60
N ASP A 59 -11.73 22.65 -1.33
CA ASP A 59 -13.02 22.57 -2.03
C ASP A 59 -13.73 21.24 -1.77
N ASP A 60 -13.50 20.64 -0.60
CA ASP A 60 -13.97 19.31 -0.18
C ASP A 60 -13.38 18.15 -0.99
N THR A 61 -12.22 18.39 -1.65
CA THR A 61 -11.47 17.36 -2.34
C THR A 61 -10.04 17.25 -1.83
N VAL A 62 -9.47 16.06 -1.94
CA VAL A 62 -8.08 15.73 -1.58
C VAL A 62 -7.39 15.09 -2.78
N THR A 63 -6.24 15.62 -3.16
CA THR A 63 -5.38 14.99 -4.18
C THR A 63 -4.37 14.06 -3.51
N ASP A 64 -4.34 12.80 -3.91
CA ASP A 64 -3.26 11.88 -3.61
C ASP A 64 -2.07 12.16 -4.55
N ASN A 65 -0.98 12.68 -4.00
CA ASN A 65 0.19 13.11 -4.77
C ASN A 65 1.02 11.93 -5.30
N VAL A 66 0.81 10.72 -4.79
CA VAL A 66 1.49 9.49 -5.24
C VAL A 66 0.77 8.90 -6.44
N THR A 67 -0.52 8.68 -6.32
CA THR A 67 -1.33 8.03 -7.34
C THR A 67 -1.85 8.98 -8.42
N GLY A 68 -1.90 10.28 -8.10
CA GLY A 68 -2.56 11.30 -8.94
C GLY A 68 -4.09 11.21 -8.92
N LEU A 69 -4.66 10.34 -8.09
CA LEU A 69 -6.10 10.27 -7.87
C LEU A 69 -6.58 11.44 -7.02
N MET A 70 -7.82 11.86 -7.25
CA MET A 70 -8.48 12.86 -6.42
C MET A 70 -9.69 12.22 -5.76
N TRP A 71 -9.87 12.49 -4.47
CA TRP A 71 -10.89 11.89 -3.61
C TRP A 71 -11.81 12.94 -3.02
N GLN A 72 -13.03 12.56 -2.67
CA GLN A 72 -13.83 13.34 -1.74
C GLN A 72 -13.14 13.39 -0.39
N LYS A 73 -13.17 14.55 0.29
CA LYS A 73 -12.64 14.68 1.64
C LYS A 73 -13.57 14.09 2.67
N SER A 74 -14.88 14.39 2.56
CA SER A 74 -15.90 13.96 3.51
C SER A 74 -16.80 12.87 2.94
N ILE A 75 -17.26 12.00 3.85
CA ILE A 75 -18.27 10.97 3.64
C ILE A 75 -19.60 11.31 4.32
N ASP A 76 -19.73 12.50 4.87
CA ASP A 76 -20.99 13.08 5.37
C ASP A 76 -21.91 13.33 4.17
N GLN A 77 -22.92 12.46 3.99
CA GLN A 77 -23.77 12.47 2.82
C GLN A 77 -25.02 13.32 3.01
N ASP A 78 -25.50 13.50 4.24
CA ASP A 78 -26.68 14.28 4.54
C ASP A 78 -26.35 15.73 4.93
N GLY A 79 -25.06 16.03 5.19
CA GLY A 79 -24.53 17.38 5.41
C GLY A 79 -24.86 17.96 6.78
N ASP A 80 -25.10 17.12 7.78
CA ASP A 80 -25.43 17.56 9.13
C ASP A 80 -24.19 17.81 10.01
N GLY A 81 -23.02 17.34 9.57
CA GLY A 81 -21.71 17.55 10.18
C GLY A 81 -21.26 16.44 11.11
N ASP A 82 -22.09 15.41 11.29
CA ASP A 82 -21.72 14.16 11.94
C ASP A 82 -21.47 13.08 10.88
N ILE A 83 -20.72 12.02 11.19
CA ILE A 83 -20.53 10.85 10.33
C ILE A 83 -21.10 9.65 11.08
N ASP A 84 -22.26 9.18 10.64
CA ASP A 84 -23.02 8.16 11.32
C ASP A 84 -23.73 7.17 10.36
N TYR A 85 -24.73 6.47 10.83
CA TYR A 85 -25.47 5.50 10.00
C TYR A 85 -26.26 6.15 8.85
N ALA A 86 -26.69 7.42 8.99
CA ALA A 86 -27.47 8.11 7.97
C ALA A 86 -26.64 8.45 6.72
N ASP A 87 -25.30 8.50 6.84
CA ASP A 87 -24.37 8.72 5.72
C ASP A 87 -24.11 7.48 4.87
N LYS A 88 -24.60 6.33 5.32
CA LYS A 88 -24.40 5.08 4.60
C LYS A 88 -25.48 4.87 3.55
N MET A 89 -25.11 4.14 2.51
CA MET A 89 -26.04 3.73 1.45
C MET A 89 -25.76 2.30 0.98
N SER A 90 -26.70 1.71 0.27
CA SER A 90 -26.49 0.41 -0.35
C SER A 90 -25.45 0.46 -1.47
N ALA A 91 -24.84 -0.68 -1.80
CA ALA A 91 -23.86 -0.76 -2.90
C ALA A 91 -24.46 -0.30 -4.24
N SER A 92 -25.73 -0.58 -4.49
CA SER A 92 -26.44 -0.16 -5.71
C SER A 92 -26.66 1.36 -5.77
N GLU A 93 -27.01 1.98 -4.66
CA GLU A 93 -27.13 3.45 -4.55
C GLU A 93 -25.78 4.14 -4.73
N ALA A 94 -24.70 3.59 -4.15
CA ALA A 94 -23.35 4.12 -4.29
C ALA A 94 -22.93 4.25 -5.77
N VAL A 95 -23.24 3.24 -6.59
CA VAL A 95 -22.94 3.29 -8.03
C VAL A 95 -23.77 4.35 -8.74
N VAL A 96 -25.06 4.45 -8.43
CA VAL A 96 -25.98 5.40 -9.10
C VAL A 96 -25.68 6.84 -8.71
N ASN A 97 -25.40 7.09 -7.43
CA ASN A 97 -25.20 8.43 -6.88
C ASN A 97 -23.89 9.08 -7.35
N ALA A 98 -22.89 8.30 -7.77
CA ALA A 98 -21.67 8.82 -8.35
C ALA A 98 -21.93 9.80 -9.50
N ALA A 99 -22.92 9.52 -10.36
CA ALA A 99 -23.28 10.35 -11.50
C ALA A 99 -23.87 11.72 -11.12
N SER A 100 -24.35 11.89 -9.89
CA SER A 100 -24.90 13.13 -9.35
C SER A 100 -23.93 13.87 -8.44
N CYS A 101 -22.78 13.29 -8.12
CA CYS A 101 -21.77 13.91 -7.29
C CYS A 101 -21.11 15.10 -8.01
N THR A 102 -21.05 16.25 -7.32
CA THR A 102 -20.49 17.50 -7.87
C THR A 102 -19.47 18.15 -6.94
N THR A 103 -18.92 17.39 -5.99
CA THR A 103 -17.90 17.83 -5.03
C THR A 103 -16.76 18.54 -5.77
N GLY A 104 -16.28 19.65 -5.23
CA GLY A 104 -15.22 20.47 -5.85
C GLY A 104 -15.61 21.08 -7.21
N GLY A 105 -16.88 20.99 -7.64
CA GLY A 105 -17.34 21.45 -8.94
C GLY A 105 -17.05 20.48 -10.10
N TYR A 106 -16.60 19.28 -9.83
CA TYR A 106 -16.34 18.24 -10.83
C TYR A 106 -17.57 17.35 -11.04
N SER A 107 -17.66 16.70 -12.21
CA SER A 107 -18.80 15.86 -12.60
C SER A 107 -18.39 14.48 -13.14
N ASP A 108 -17.12 14.10 -12.97
CA ASP A 108 -16.54 12.83 -13.42
C ASP A 108 -16.18 11.90 -12.25
N TRP A 109 -16.89 12.06 -11.14
CA TRP A 109 -16.77 11.19 -9.98
C TRP A 109 -17.27 9.77 -10.28
N ARG A 110 -16.63 8.79 -9.68
CA ARG A 110 -17.00 7.39 -9.77
C ARG A 110 -16.74 6.66 -8.45
N LEU A 111 -17.41 5.55 -8.25
CA LEU A 111 -17.07 4.64 -7.16
C LEU A 111 -15.70 4.01 -7.44
N PRO A 112 -14.77 3.97 -6.47
CA PRO A 112 -13.44 3.38 -6.66
C PRO A 112 -13.51 1.87 -6.86
N ASN A 113 -12.52 1.29 -7.54
CA ASN A 113 -12.22 -0.12 -7.41
C ASN A 113 -11.50 -0.40 -6.08
N ILE A 114 -11.36 -1.68 -5.70
CA ILE A 114 -10.78 -2.05 -4.42
C ILE A 114 -9.30 -1.66 -4.29
N LYS A 115 -8.51 -1.69 -5.39
CA LYS A 115 -7.10 -1.33 -5.37
C LYS A 115 -6.91 0.18 -5.22
N GLU A 116 -7.75 0.99 -5.87
CA GLU A 116 -7.79 2.44 -5.66
C GLU A 116 -8.13 2.76 -4.21
N GLN A 117 -9.17 2.16 -3.67
CA GLN A 117 -9.61 2.41 -2.30
C GLN A 117 -8.55 1.96 -1.28
N TYR A 118 -7.88 0.84 -1.54
CA TYR A 118 -6.82 0.33 -0.68
C TYR A 118 -5.54 1.18 -0.70
N SER A 119 -5.34 2.01 -1.73
CA SER A 119 -4.20 2.95 -1.75
C SER A 119 -4.25 3.95 -0.59
N LEU A 120 -5.44 4.26 -0.06
CA LEU A 120 -5.62 5.14 1.10
C LEU A 120 -5.38 4.45 2.45
N MET A 121 -5.31 3.10 2.50
CA MET A 121 -5.12 2.37 3.75
C MET A 121 -3.78 2.74 4.39
N ASN A 122 -3.78 3.10 5.67
CA ASN A 122 -2.60 3.51 6.43
C ASN A 122 -2.40 2.58 7.63
N PHE A 123 -1.32 1.79 7.62
CA PHE A 123 -1.01 0.81 8.67
C PHE A 123 -0.30 1.40 9.90
N SER A 124 -0.32 2.72 10.06
CA SER A 124 -0.17 3.34 11.38
C SER A 124 -1.44 3.21 12.23
N GLY A 125 -2.55 2.75 11.63
CA GLY A 125 -3.82 2.46 12.29
C GLY A 125 -3.72 1.33 13.32
N ILE A 126 -4.71 1.27 14.22
CA ILE A 126 -4.81 0.30 15.32
C ILE A 126 -6.17 -0.40 15.24
N ASP A 127 -6.17 -1.72 15.06
CA ASP A 127 -7.40 -2.53 15.01
C ASP A 127 -8.16 -2.48 16.34
N PRO A 128 -9.37 -1.92 16.37
CA PRO A 128 -10.19 -1.83 17.57
C PRO A 128 -11.04 -3.08 17.82
N SER A 129 -10.81 -4.19 17.12
CA SER A 129 -11.59 -5.41 17.31
C SER A 129 -11.58 -5.86 18.76
N GLY A 130 -12.77 -5.98 19.36
CA GLY A 130 -12.91 -6.34 20.77
C GLY A 130 -12.52 -5.21 21.76
N TYR A 131 -12.42 -3.97 21.30
CA TYR A 131 -12.14 -2.84 22.18
C TYR A 131 -13.24 -2.66 23.24
N GLU A 132 -12.84 -2.63 24.51
CA GLU A 132 -13.73 -2.49 25.68
C GLU A 132 -13.56 -1.13 26.38
N GLY A 133 -12.71 -0.24 25.83
CA GLY A 133 -12.46 1.09 26.39
C GLY A 133 -13.66 2.03 26.26
N SER A 134 -13.64 3.12 27.00
CA SER A 134 -14.70 4.13 27.02
C SER A 134 -14.35 5.41 26.25
N SER A 135 -13.11 5.55 25.78
CA SER A 135 -12.66 6.69 24.99
C SER A 135 -12.32 6.23 23.56
N MET A 136 -12.75 7.00 22.57
CA MET A 136 -12.36 6.81 21.18
C MET A 136 -10.99 7.46 20.87
N ASP A 137 -10.47 8.28 21.79
CA ASP A 137 -9.22 9.03 21.60
C ASP A 137 -7.97 8.13 21.52
N ASP A 138 -8.09 6.89 22.01
CA ASP A 138 -7.02 5.89 21.97
C ASP A 138 -7.01 5.05 20.67
N LEU A 139 -8.00 5.26 19.81
CA LEU A 139 -8.17 4.52 18.56
C LEU A 139 -7.64 5.35 17.39
N VAL A 140 -6.87 4.68 16.52
CA VAL A 140 -6.31 5.28 15.30
C VAL A 140 -6.86 4.52 14.10
N PRO A 141 -7.65 5.17 13.23
CA PRO A 141 -8.17 4.51 12.03
C PRO A 141 -7.05 4.28 10.99
N PHE A 142 -7.30 3.37 10.08
CA PHE A 142 -6.38 3.02 9.00
C PHE A 142 -6.51 3.98 7.78
N ILE A 143 -6.75 5.25 8.02
CA ILE A 143 -6.77 6.33 7.03
C ILE A 143 -6.22 7.60 7.67
N ASP A 144 -5.61 8.48 6.87
CA ASP A 144 -5.04 9.73 7.35
C ASP A 144 -6.14 10.78 7.61
N THR A 145 -6.50 10.95 8.89
CA THR A 145 -7.57 11.87 9.33
C THR A 145 -7.18 13.34 9.32
N ASP A 146 -5.93 13.67 9.04
CA ASP A 146 -5.54 15.06 8.77
C ASP A 146 -6.08 15.55 7.41
N TYR A 147 -6.39 14.60 6.52
CA TYR A 147 -6.88 14.89 5.16
C TYR A 147 -8.29 14.37 4.89
N PHE A 148 -8.70 13.26 5.49
CA PHE A 148 -9.98 12.60 5.21
C PHE A 148 -10.85 12.55 6.46
N ASP A 149 -12.11 12.93 6.31
CA ASP A 149 -13.09 12.76 7.38
C ASP A 149 -13.44 11.28 7.53
N PHE A 150 -13.51 10.81 8.76
CA PHE A 150 -13.72 9.40 9.09
C PHE A 150 -14.68 9.22 10.27
N GLY A 151 -15.54 8.22 10.19
CA GLY A 151 -16.40 7.77 11.29
C GLY A 151 -16.27 6.25 11.51
N TYR A 152 -16.21 5.85 12.78
CA TYR A 152 -16.43 4.47 13.17
C TYR A 152 -17.89 4.08 12.97
N GLY A 153 -18.22 2.79 13.15
CA GLY A 153 -19.62 2.35 13.14
C GLY A 153 -20.45 3.02 14.23
N ASP A 154 -21.67 3.39 13.88
CA ASP A 154 -22.61 4.09 14.77
C ASP A 154 -23.20 3.15 15.84
N THR A 155 -22.63 3.21 17.05
CA THR A 155 -23.10 2.39 18.17
C THR A 155 -24.51 2.79 18.66
N SER A 156 -24.95 4.02 18.36
CA SER A 156 -26.31 4.48 18.71
C SER A 156 -27.36 3.85 17.80
N ALA A 157 -27.01 3.54 16.55
CA ALA A 157 -27.81 2.76 15.60
C ALA A 157 -27.68 1.23 15.81
N GLY A 158 -26.84 0.79 16.77
CA GLY A 158 -26.63 -0.62 17.10
C GLY A 158 -25.52 -1.29 16.30
N GLU A 159 -24.69 -0.53 15.62
CA GLU A 159 -23.50 -1.03 14.94
C GLU A 159 -22.34 -1.29 15.92
N ARG A 160 -21.37 -2.08 15.48
CA ARG A 160 -20.09 -2.23 16.18
C ARG A 160 -19.14 -1.12 15.71
N LEU A 161 -18.14 -0.76 16.49
CA LEU A 161 -17.09 0.20 16.10
C LEU A 161 -16.48 -0.12 14.73
N ILE A 162 -16.28 -1.41 14.44
CA ILE A 162 -15.72 -1.87 13.17
C ILE A 162 -16.74 -1.93 12.02
N ASP A 163 -17.96 -1.48 12.19
CA ASP A 163 -18.95 -1.47 11.09
C ASP A 163 -18.81 -0.17 10.26
N ALA A 164 -17.61 0.10 9.78
CA ALA A 164 -17.20 1.24 8.95
C ALA A 164 -16.67 0.78 7.59
N GLN A 165 -17.44 -0.08 6.91
CA GLN A 165 -17.08 -0.63 5.61
C GLN A 165 -17.39 0.37 4.49
N TYR A 166 -16.48 0.48 3.52
CA TYR A 166 -16.63 1.33 2.35
C TYR A 166 -16.93 0.52 1.09
N ALA A 167 -17.87 1.01 0.30
CA ALA A 167 -18.25 0.41 -0.96
C ALA A 167 -17.18 0.59 -2.05
N SER A 168 -17.02 -0.41 -2.93
CA SER A 168 -16.22 -0.35 -4.14
C SER A 168 -16.96 -0.92 -5.36
N THR A 169 -16.39 -0.81 -6.56
CA THR A 169 -16.92 -1.44 -7.77
C THR A 169 -16.47 -2.88 -7.94
N THR A 170 -15.62 -3.42 -7.07
CA THR A 170 -15.03 -4.76 -7.25
C THR A 170 -15.97 -5.83 -6.70
N ILE A 171 -16.65 -6.52 -7.59
CA ILE A 171 -17.55 -7.62 -7.26
C ILE A 171 -16.77 -8.94 -7.26
N TYR A 172 -17.01 -9.76 -6.24
CA TYR A 172 -16.46 -11.11 -6.19
C TYR A 172 -17.08 -11.98 -7.27
N VAL A 173 -16.26 -12.72 -8.00
CA VAL A 173 -16.75 -13.60 -9.08
C VAL A 173 -17.51 -14.82 -8.57
N GLY A 174 -17.33 -15.19 -7.30
CA GLY A 174 -18.08 -16.22 -6.59
C GLY A 174 -19.17 -15.62 -5.70
N THR A 175 -19.58 -16.40 -4.72
CA THR A 175 -20.51 -16.01 -3.66
C THR A 175 -19.91 -16.29 -2.29
N THR A 176 -20.37 -15.58 -1.26
CA THR A 176 -19.96 -15.84 0.14
C THR A 176 -21.16 -16.13 1.02
N MET A 177 -20.91 -16.68 2.22
CA MET A 177 -21.93 -16.88 3.27
C MET A 177 -23.20 -17.59 2.80
N GLY A 178 -23.07 -18.58 1.91
CA GLY A 178 -24.18 -19.38 1.41
C GLY A 178 -24.98 -18.71 0.28
N ASP A 179 -24.29 -18.36 -0.79
CA ASP A 179 -24.80 -17.84 -2.06
C ASP A 179 -25.08 -16.31 -2.11
N ALA A 180 -24.56 -15.52 -1.18
CA ALA A 180 -24.69 -14.06 -1.26
C ALA A 180 -23.80 -13.47 -2.36
N GLU A 181 -24.40 -12.65 -3.24
CA GLU A 181 -23.62 -11.77 -4.11
C GLU A 181 -22.78 -10.82 -3.25
N THR A 182 -21.51 -10.70 -3.59
CA THR A 182 -20.52 -10.12 -2.68
C THR A 182 -19.67 -9.07 -3.40
N MET A 183 -19.48 -7.94 -2.75
CA MET A 183 -18.58 -6.86 -3.15
C MET A 183 -17.40 -6.83 -2.20
N PHE A 184 -16.19 -6.68 -2.73
CA PHE A 184 -15.03 -6.34 -1.89
C PHE A 184 -15.10 -4.88 -1.44
N GLY A 185 -14.82 -4.65 -0.19
CA GLY A 185 -14.74 -3.33 0.39
C GLY A 185 -13.57 -3.23 1.38
N VAL A 186 -13.04 -2.04 1.55
CA VAL A 186 -12.10 -1.76 2.63
C VAL A 186 -12.85 -1.37 3.89
N ASN A 187 -12.20 -1.60 5.01
CA ASN A 187 -12.67 -1.14 6.29
C ASN A 187 -11.55 -0.36 6.97
N PHE A 188 -11.64 0.95 6.96
CA PHE A 188 -10.64 1.82 7.56
C PHE A 188 -10.68 1.84 9.10
N ALA A 189 -11.70 1.24 9.72
CA ALA A 189 -11.70 1.07 11.17
C ALA A 189 -10.83 -0.11 11.61
N ASP A 190 -10.84 -1.23 10.86
CA ASP A 190 -10.14 -2.46 11.26
C ASP A 190 -9.00 -2.88 10.29
N GLY A 191 -8.65 -2.04 9.30
CA GLY A 191 -7.50 -2.24 8.41
C GLY A 191 -7.60 -3.46 7.49
N ARG A 192 -8.81 -3.83 7.01
CA ARG A 192 -9.03 -5.07 6.26
C ARG A 192 -9.75 -4.86 4.93
N ILE A 193 -9.48 -5.79 3.99
CA ILE A 193 -10.33 -6.04 2.82
C ILE A 193 -11.12 -7.31 3.07
N LYS A 194 -12.43 -7.23 2.87
CA LYS A 194 -13.35 -8.37 2.97
C LYS A 194 -14.38 -8.32 1.86
N GLY A 195 -14.89 -9.49 1.48
CA GLY A 195 -16.13 -9.58 0.75
C GLY A 195 -17.32 -9.30 1.67
N TYR A 196 -18.21 -8.43 1.25
CA TYR A 196 -19.43 -8.08 1.96
C TYR A 196 -20.63 -8.38 1.07
N PRO A 197 -21.67 -9.08 1.58
CA PRO A 197 -22.93 -9.22 0.86
C PRO A 197 -23.49 -7.87 0.44
N THR A 198 -23.97 -7.75 -0.81
CA THR A 198 -24.59 -6.52 -1.33
C THR A 198 -26.06 -6.43 -1.01
N GLY A 199 -26.71 -7.58 -0.82
CA GLY A 199 -28.13 -7.68 -0.43
C GLY A 199 -28.34 -7.74 1.09
N PRO A 200 -29.59 -8.04 1.52
CA PRO A 200 -29.94 -8.11 2.92
C PRO A 200 -29.15 -9.19 3.66
N MET A 201 -28.66 -8.87 4.84
CA MET A 201 -28.05 -9.83 5.76
C MET A 201 -29.12 -10.80 6.31
N PRO A 202 -28.74 -12.04 6.72
CA PRO A 202 -29.71 -12.98 7.29
C PRO A 202 -30.50 -12.37 8.44
N GLY A 203 -31.87 -12.36 8.28
CA GLY A 203 -32.80 -11.78 9.25
C GLY A 203 -33.04 -10.28 9.09
N GLN A 204 -32.44 -9.63 8.12
CA GLN A 204 -32.70 -8.23 7.75
C GLN A 204 -33.50 -8.16 6.44
N TRP A 205 -34.18 -7.05 6.20
CA TRP A 205 -35.01 -6.81 5.01
C TRP A 205 -34.37 -5.75 4.09
N GLU A 206 -33.45 -4.98 4.63
CA GLU A 206 -32.74 -3.90 3.94
C GLU A 206 -31.37 -4.40 3.49
N ASP A 207 -30.91 -3.91 2.35
CA ASP A 207 -29.57 -4.17 1.84
C ASP A 207 -28.53 -3.66 2.84
N LYS A 208 -27.36 -4.30 2.87
CA LYS A 208 -26.26 -3.84 3.70
C LYS A 208 -25.84 -2.42 3.29
N GLN A 209 -25.63 -1.57 4.29
CA GLN A 209 -25.23 -0.18 4.13
C GLN A 209 -23.72 0.00 4.27
N PHE A 210 -23.16 0.92 3.50
CA PHE A 210 -21.74 1.20 3.40
C PHE A 210 -21.48 2.71 3.41
N TYR A 211 -20.38 3.14 3.99
CA TYR A 211 -19.82 4.44 3.67
C TYR A 211 -19.36 4.49 2.22
N VAL A 212 -19.40 5.67 1.64
CA VAL A 212 -19.02 5.89 0.23
C VAL A 212 -18.09 7.08 0.11
N MET A 213 -16.95 6.87 -0.53
CA MET A 213 -16.01 7.92 -0.89
C MET A 213 -15.72 7.81 -2.38
N TYR A 214 -16.09 8.82 -3.16
CA TYR A 214 -15.88 8.81 -4.60
C TYR A 214 -14.47 9.26 -4.97
N VAL A 215 -14.02 8.76 -6.13
CA VAL A 215 -12.72 9.03 -6.71
C VAL A 215 -12.86 9.55 -8.14
N ARG A 216 -11.89 10.32 -8.59
CA ARG A 216 -11.69 10.70 -9.99
C ARG A 216 -10.21 10.67 -10.35
N GLY A 217 -9.88 10.67 -11.63
CA GLY A 217 -8.51 10.59 -12.14
C GLY A 217 -8.28 9.34 -12.96
N ASN A 218 -7.06 8.80 -12.93
CA ASN A 218 -6.64 7.67 -13.77
C ASN A 218 -7.53 6.41 -13.56
N PRO A 219 -8.37 6.02 -14.54
CA PRO A 219 -9.23 4.85 -14.40
C PRO A 219 -8.46 3.51 -14.53
N GLU A 220 -7.22 3.55 -15.02
CA GLU A 220 -6.36 2.38 -15.18
C GLU A 220 -5.53 2.09 -13.92
N TYR A 221 -5.71 2.86 -12.83
CA TYR A 221 -5.07 2.56 -11.56
C TYR A 221 -5.52 1.19 -11.05
N GLY A 222 -4.56 0.33 -10.72
CA GLY A 222 -4.82 -1.05 -10.29
C GLY A 222 -4.81 -2.07 -11.44
N VAL A 223 -4.56 -1.65 -12.69
CA VAL A 223 -4.38 -2.55 -13.83
C VAL A 223 -2.90 -2.90 -13.96
N ASN A 224 -2.57 -4.18 -13.78
CA ASN A 224 -1.21 -4.69 -13.86
C ASN A 224 -0.80 -5.00 -15.31
N GLU A 225 0.49 -4.92 -15.61
CA GLU A 225 1.08 -5.27 -16.92
C GLU A 225 2.29 -6.18 -16.71
N TYR A 226 2.10 -7.49 -16.85
CA TYR A 226 3.11 -8.48 -16.54
C TYR A 226 3.99 -8.86 -17.71
N THR A 227 5.28 -9.05 -17.43
CA THR A 227 6.27 -9.68 -18.32
C THR A 227 6.93 -10.82 -17.56
N GLU A 228 6.80 -12.05 -18.10
CA GLU A 228 7.54 -13.22 -17.62
C GLU A 228 9.00 -13.10 -18.04
N ASN A 229 9.90 -13.13 -17.07
CA ASN A 229 11.34 -13.15 -17.30
C ASN A 229 11.85 -14.59 -17.43
N SER A 230 12.89 -14.81 -18.19
CA SER A 230 13.41 -16.17 -18.42
C SER A 230 14.20 -16.75 -17.23
N ASP A 231 14.25 -16.05 -16.11
CA ASP A 231 15.01 -16.38 -14.92
C ASP A 231 14.15 -16.80 -13.72
N GLY A 232 12.84 -17.00 -13.92
CA GLY A 232 11.89 -17.39 -12.87
C GLY A 232 11.36 -16.21 -12.08
N THR A 233 11.39 -15.01 -12.66
CA THR A 233 10.79 -13.80 -12.11
C THR A 233 9.73 -13.23 -13.05
N ILE A 234 8.85 -12.39 -12.53
CA ILE A 234 7.82 -11.67 -13.26
C ILE A 234 7.96 -10.19 -12.95
N THR A 235 8.10 -9.37 -14.00
CA THR A 235 8.06 -7.91 -13.87
C THR A 235 6.63 -7.42 -14.07
N ASP A 236 6.13 -6.64 -13.14
CA ASP A 236 4.93 -5.82 -13.34
C ASP A 236 5.36 -4.44 -13.84
N ASN A 237 5.17 -4.18 -15.12
CA ASN A 237 5.57 -2.92 -15.76
C ASN A 237 4.72 -1.73 -15.28
N ALA A 238 3.51 -2.00 -14.81
CA ALA A 238 2.62 -0.95 -14.31
C ALA A 238 3.04 -0.41 -12.94
N THR A 239 3.57 -1.28 -12.08
CA THR A 239 4.00 -0.93 -10.70
C THR A 239 5.49 -0.71 -10.57
N GLY A 240 6.29 -1.25 -11.50
CA GLY A 240 7.75 -1.25 -11.39
C GLY A 240 8.29 -2.25 -10.36
N LEU A 241 7.50 -3.26 -9.99
CA LEU A 241 7.89 -4.33 -9.08
C LEU A 241 8.28 -5.60 -9.83
N ILE A 242 9.23 -6.33 -9.30
CA ILE A 242 9.63 -7.66 -9.77
C ILE A 242 9.28 -8.67 -8.68
N TRP A 243 8.64 -9.76 -9.08
CA TRP A 243 8.14 -10.81 -8.22
C TRP A 243 8.81 -12.14 -8.51
N THR A 244 8.95 -13.01 -7.49
CA THR A 244 9.26 -14.41 -7.77
C THR A 244 8.06 -15.07 -8.46
N GLN A 245 8.31 -15.82 -9.54
CA GLN A 245 7.28 -16.55 -10.26
C GLN A 245 6.65 -17.64 -9.37
N SER A 246 7.48 -18.40 -8.67
CA SER A 246 7.04 -19.42 -7.72
C SER A 246 6.99 -18.87 -6.29
N ASP A 247 6.13 -19.47 -5.45
CA ASP A 247 6.07 -19.23 -4.01
C ASP A 247 7.06 -20.11 -3.23
N SER A 248 7.00 -20.04 -1.88
CA SER A 248 7.88 -20.82 -0.98
C SER A 248 7.69 -22.34 -1.04
N GLY A 249 6.61 -22.84 -1.67
CA GLY A 249 6.26 -24.26 -1.76
C GLY A 249 5.73 -24.86 -0.47
N GLU A 250 5.90 -24.20 0.67
CA GLU A 250 5.38 -24.58 1.98
C GLU A 250 5.08 -23.35 2.84
N GLY A 251 4.20 -23.55 3.82
CA GLY A 251 3.84 -22.50 4.78
C GLY A 251 4.87 -22.42 5.92
N VAL A 252 5.18 -21.21 6.35
CA VAL A 252 6.15 -20.91 7.41
C VAL A 252 5.58 -19.93 8.43
N LEU A 253 6.18 -19.83 9.61
CA LEU A 253 5.87 -18.77 10.59
C LEU A 253 6.32 -17.42 10.05
N TRP A 254 5.75 -16.34 10.57
CA TRP A 254 6.06 -14.99 10.09
C TRP A 254 7.54 -14.59 10.24
N GLU A 255 8.19 -14.93 11.38
CA GLU A 255 9.62 -14.68 11.58
C GLU A 255 10.49 -15.46 10.58
N ASP A 256 10.08 -16.70 10.27
CA ASP A 256 10.77 -17.52 9.27
C ASP A 256 10.54 -16.96 7.85
N ALA A 257 9.37 -16.33 7.57
CA ALA A 257 9.10 -15.68 6.30
C ALA A 257 10.00 -14.44 6.07
N LEU A 258 10.26 -13.66 7.12
CA LEU A 258 11.22 -12.55 7.06
C LEU A 258 12.63 -13.08 6.75
N SER A 259 13.08 -14.08 7.47
CA SER A 259 14.39 -14.70 7.26
C SER A 259 14.52 -15.34 5.87
N TYR A 260 13.46 -15.98 5.38
CA TYR A 260 13.40 -16.56 4.04
C TYR A 260 13.60 -15.49 2.96
N ALA A 261 13.03 -14.31 3.14
CA ALA A 261 13.18 -13.19 2.22
C ALA A 261 14.62 -12.63 2.21
N GLU A 262 15.21 -12.44 3.39
CA GLU A 262 16.57 -11.92 3.55
C GLU A 262 17.65 -12.87 3.03
N ASP A 263 17.42 -14.17 3.10
CA ASP A 263 18.36 -15.20 2.65
C ASP A 263 18.18 -15.55 1.15
N ALA A 264 17.23 -14.95 0.45
CA ALA A 264 16.90 -15.31 -0.92
C ALA A 264 17.92 -14.78 -1.94
N GLU A 265 18.40 -15.67 -2.81
CA GLU A 265 19.29 -15.35 -3.95
C GLU A 265 18.63 -15.70 -5.31
N THR A 266 17.31 -15.61 -5.40
CA THR A 266 16.54 -15.99 -6.59
C THR A 266 16.96 -15.13 -7.79
N ALA A 267 17.16 -15.77 -8.95
CA ALA A 267 17.58 -15.13 -10.20
C ALA A 267 18.94 -14.38 -10.10
N GLY A 268 19.73 -14.64 -9.04
CA GLY A 268 21.01 -13.98 -8.79
C GLY A 268 20.90 -12.57 -8.20
N TYR A 269 19.74 -12.21 -7.68
CA TYR A 269 19.52 -10.99 -6.90
C TYR A 269 19.49 -11.32 -5.41
N ASP A 270 19.98 -10.40 -4.59
CA ASP A 270 20.10 -10.48 -3.12
C ASP A 270 19.34 -9.36 -2.39
N ASP A 271 18.48 -8.64 -3.09
CA ASP A 271 17.67 -7.54 -2.60
C ASP A 271 16.16 -7.90 -2.53
N TRP A 272 15.87 -9.19 -2.43
CA TRP A 272 14.52 -9.69 -2.21
C TRP A 272 14.03 -9.32 -0.82
N ARG A 273 12.73 -9.05 -0.71
CA ARG A 273 12.05 -8.78 0.56
C ARG A 273 10.67 -9.42 0.61
N LEU A 274 10.18 -9.58 1.81
CA LEU A 274 8.77 -9.88 2.02
C LEU A 274 7.96 -8.63 1.58
N PRO A 275 6.95 -8.77 0.72
CA PRO A 275 6.16 -7.63 0.28
C PRO A 275 5.43 -6.99 1.46
N ASN A 276 5.25 -5.66 1.42
CA ASN A 276 4.25 -5.06 2.28
C ASN A 276 2.84 -5.45 1.80
N VAL A 277 1.83 -5.19 2.63
CA VAL A 277 0.48 -5.68 2.35
C VAL A 277 -0.16 -5.03 1.13
N LYS A 278 0.18 -3.78 0.81
CA LYS A 278 -0.32 -3.09 -0.39
C LYS A 278 0.32 -3.62 -1.66
N GLU A 279 1.60 -3.93 -1.62
CA GLU A 279 2.29 -4.57 -2.73
C GLU A 279 1.71 -5.95 -3.01
N LEU A 280 1.53 -6.78 -2.00
CA LEU A 280 0.97 -8.11 -2.20
C LEU A 280 -0.49 -8.06 -2.68
N GLN A 281 -1.29 -7.12 -2.18
CA GLN A 281 -2.65 -6.90 -2.65
C GLN A 281 -2.67 -6.41 -4.12
N SER A 282 -1.66 -5.66 -4.56
CA SER A 282 -1.61 -5.11 -5.92
C SER A 282 -1.63 -6.18 -7.01
N ILE A 283 -1.15 -7.40 -6.75
CA ILE A 283 -1.13 -8.50 -7.72
C ILE A 283 -2.36 -9.41 -7.66
N ILE A 284 -3.36 -9.11 -6.82
CA ILE A 284 -4.60 -9.87 -6.83
C ILE A 284 -5.38 -9.65 -8.12
N ASP A 285 -5.81 -10.76 -8.71
CA ASP A 285 -6.76 -10.79 -9.82
C ASP A 285 -8.16 -11.15 -9.29
N TYR A 286 -8.98 -10.14 -9.07
CA TYR A 286 -10.34 -10.29 -8.56
C TYR A 286 -11.32 -10.95 -9.56
N THR A 287 -10.86 -11.27 -10.77
CA THR A 287 -11.64 -12.05 -11.76
C THR A 287 -11.46 -13.57 -11.60
N GLN A 288 -10.59 -14.00 -10.67
CA GLN A 288 -10.27 -15.40 -10.41
C GLN A 288 -10.70 -15.79 -8.99
N ALA A 289 -11.16 -17.03 -8.85
CA ALA A 289 -11.46 -17.65 -7.55
C ALA A 289 -11.46 -19.18 -7.64
N PRO A 290 -10.95 -19.92 -6.65
CA PRO A 290 -10.92 -21.38 -6.66
C PRO A 290 -12.28 -22.03 -6.89
N SER A 291 -13.33 -21.47 -6.31
CA SER A 291 -14.70 -21.98 -6.42
C SER A 291 -15.36 -21.80 -7.79
N VAL A 292 -14.83 -20.88 -8.62
CA VAL A 292 -15.44 -20.51 -9.92
C VAL A 292 -14.52 -20.88 -11.08
N THR A 293 -13.27 -20.44 -11.04
CA THR A 293 -12.30 -20.64 -12.11
C THR A 293 -11.41 -21.87 -11.89
N GLY A 294 -11.36 -22.40 -10.67
CA GLY A 294 -10.44 -23.49 -10.27
C GLY A 294 -8.99 -23.02 -10.12
N THR A 295 -8.75 -21.71 -10.11
CA THR A 295 -7.44 -21.04 -10.07
C THR A 295 -7.31 -20.15 -8.85
N PRO A 296 -6.09 -19.82 -8.39
CA PRO A 296 -5.88 -18.81 -7.37
C PRO A 296 -6.26 -17.41 -7.90
N ALA A 297 -6.51 -16.47 -7.00
CA ALA A 297 -6.83 -15.07 -7.33
C ALA A 297 -5.58 -14.27 -7.78
N ILE A 298 -4.88 -14.75 -8.80
CA ILE A 298 -3.68 -14.13 -9.36
C ILE A 298 -3.54 -14.51 -10.84
N ASP A 299 -2.79 -13.71 -11.61
CA ASP A 299 -2.51 -14.01 -13.01
C ASP A 299 -1.82 -15.38 -13.20
N ALA A 300 -2.17 -16.07 -14.27
CA ALA A 300 -1.68 -17.42 -14.58
C ALA A 300 -0.16 -17.52 -14.83
N LEU A 301 0.54 -16.41 -14.98
CA LEU A 301 2.01 -16.39 -15.05
C LEU A 301 2.66 -16.76 -13.73
N PHE A 302 1.96 -16.59 -12.61
CA PHE A 302 2.45 -16.92 -11.28
C PHE A 302 2.14 -18.37 -10.91
N ASP A 303 3.14 -19.07 -10.43
CA ASP A 303 2.96 -20.42 -9.86
C ASP A 303 2.48 -20.29 -8.41
N CYS A 304 1.35 -20.92 -8.09
CA CYS A 304 0.83 -21.02 -6.73
C CYS A 304 0.74 -22.49 -6.32
N THR A 305 1.34 -22.81 -5.18
CA THR A 305 1.28 -24.16 -4.61
C THR A 305 -0.14 -24.49 -4.17
N ALA A 306 -0.71 -25.56 -4.68
CA ALA A 306 -2.01 -26.04 -4.25
C ALA A 306 -1.94 -26.67 -2.85
N ILE A 307 -2.95 -26.39 -2.03
CA ILE A 307 -3.11 -26.93 -0.67
C ILE A 307 -4.41 -27.73 -0.55
N THR A 308 -4.55 -28.46 0.56
CA THR A 308 -5.84 -28.97 1.00
C THR A 308 -6.43 -27.96 2.00
N SER A 309 -7.59 -27.42 1.68
CA SER A 309 -8.27 -26.45 2.53
C SER A 309 -8.89 -27.08 3.78
N GLU A 310 -9.39 -26.24 4.67
CA GLU A 310 -10.15 -26.62 5.87
C GLU A 310 -11.43 -27.40 5.52
N ALA A 311 -12.00 -27.13 4.33
CA ALA A 311 -13.14 -27.88 3.79
C ALA A 311 -12.75 -29.22 3.14
N GLY A 312 -11.45 -29.57 3.09
CA GLY A 312 -10.94 -30.80 2.50
C GLY A 312 -10.90 -30.78 0.96
N SER A 313 -11.04 -29.64 0.32
CA SER A 313 -10.92 -29.45 -1.13
C SER A 313 -9.54 -28.91 -1.51
N THR A 314 -9.19 -29.07 -2.81
CA THR A 314 -8.01 -28.38 -3.36
C THR A 314 -8.27 -26.88 -3.35
N ASP A 315 -7.31 -26.11 -2.88
CA ASP A 315 -7.38 -24.66 -2.75
C ASP A 315 -5.96 -24.07 -2.80
N TYR A 316 -5.81 -22.77 -2.48
CA TYR A 316 -4.53 -22.06 -2.50
C TYR A 316 -4.29 -21.34 -1.17
N PRO A 317 -3.01 -21.06 -0.85
CA PRO A 317 -2.64 -20.54 0.47
C PRO A 317 -2.98 -19.08 0.68
N PHE A 318 -2.85 -18.67 1.94
CA PHE A 318 -2.64 -17.30 2.35
C PHE A 318 -1.16 -16.98 2.28
N TYR A 319 -0.82 -15.72 1.98
CA TYR A 319 0.56 -15.28 1.85
C TYR A 319 0.88 -14.20 2.87
N TRP A 320 1.97 -14.39 3.59
CA TRP A 320 2.49 -13.41 4.54
C TRP A 320 2.90 -12.11 3.87
N THR A 321 2.78 -11.02 4.63
CA THR A 321 3.38 -9.72 4.33
C THR A 321 4.31 -9.28 5.43
N GLY A 322 5.20 -8.32 5.16
CA GLY A 322 6.05 -7.69 6.17
C GLY A 322 5.28 -6.77 7.12
N THR A 323 4.00 -6.49 6.84
CA THR A 323 3.18 -5.50 7.54
C THR A 323 2.50 -6.10 8.77
N THR A 324 2.82 -5.57 9.94
CA THR A 324 2.12 -5.93 11.19
C THR A 324 0.73 -5.32 11.20
N HIS A 325 -0.27 -6.13 11.57
CA HIS A 325 -1.62 -5.65 11.84
C HIS A 325 -1.74 -5.32 13.33
N ALA A 326 -1.37 -4.09 13.68
CA ALA A 326 -1.34 -3.64 15.08
C ALA A 326 -2.75 -3.55 15.66
N ASN A 327 -2.89 -3.90 16.94
CA ASN A 327 -4.16 -3.83 17.66
C ASN A 327 -4.03 -3.02 18.96
N TRP A 328 -5.14 -2.72 19.61
CA TRP A 328 -5.23 -1.85 20.76
C TRP A 328 -4.71 -2.45 22.09
N THR A 329 -4.34 -3.73 22.14
CA THR A 329 -3.93 -4.38 23.38
C THR A 329 -2.45 -4.10 23.69
N GLU A 330 -2.15 -3.54 24.87
CA GLU A 330 -0.79 -3.13 25.26
C GLU A 330 0.23 -4.28 25.26
N ASP A 331 -0.17 -5.46 25.76
CA ASP A 331 0.74 -6.61 25.91
C ASP A 331 0.82 -7.51 24.67
N ASN A 332 0.06 -7.21 23.61
CA ASN A 332 -0.07 -8.09 22.43
C ASN A 332 -0.36 -7.31 21.13
N ASN A 333 -0.02 -6.03 21.09
CA ASN A 333 -0.32 -5.13 19.98
C ASN A 333 0.37 -5.52 18.66
N GLY A 334 1.44 -6.28 18.70
CA GLY A 334 2.22 -6.73 17.55
C GLY A 334 2.04 -8.20 17.18
N ALA A 335 1.10 -8.92 17.80
CA ALA A 335 0.99 -10.38 17.66
C ALA A 335 0.48 -10.87 16.30
N PHE A 336 -0.12 -10.00 15.50
CA PHE A 336 -0.72 -10.34 14.22
C PHE A 336 0.04 -9.71 13.06
N SER A 337 0.15 -10.44 11.95
CA SER A 337 0.64 -9.87 10.70
C SER A 337 -0.42 -10.00 9.61
N SER A 338 -0.44 -9.03 8.71
CA SER A 338 -1.34 -9.05 7.57
C SER A 338 -0.95 -10.16 6.59
N TYR A 339 -1.97 -10.80 6.01
CA TYR A 339 -1.85 -11.70 4.89
C TYR A 339 -2.83 -11.35 3.77
N VAL A 340 -2.54 -11.79 2.57
CA VAL A 340 -3.47 -11.71 1.44
C VAL A 340 -3.85 -13.13 1.01
N CYS A 341 -5.13 -13.35 0.75
CA CYS A 341 -5.71 -14.64 0.46
C CYS A 341 -5.79 -14.86 -1.04
N PHE A 342 -4.98 -15.77 -1.60
CA PHE A 342 -5.09 -16.12 -3.03
C PHE A 342 -6.03 -17.30 -3.26
N GLY A 343 -6.31 -18.07 -2.22
CA GLY A 343 -7.34 -19.09 -2.17
C GLY A 343 -8.64 -18.59 -1.54
N THR A 344 -9.51 -19.52 -1.17
CA THR A 344 -10.78 -19.23 -0.51
C THR A 344 -10.56 -18.75 0.92
N ALA A 345 -11.19 -17.64 1.28
CA ALA A 345 -11.18 -17.12 2.64
C ALA A 345 -12.26 -17.80 3.50
N TYR A 346 -11.95 -18.99 3.99
CA TYR A 346 -12.88 -19.81 4.75
C TYR A 346 -13.18 -19.27 6.13
N GLY A 347 -14.45 -19.53 6.56
CA GLY A 347 -14.86 -19.42 7.95
C GLY A 347 -15.76 -20.60 8.34
N TYR A 348 -15.73 -20.95 9.64
CA TYR A 348 -16.53 -22.05 10.19
C TYR A 348 -17.89 -21.53 10.68
N MET A 349 -18.91 -21.71 9.84
CA MET A 349 -20.26 -21.27 10.14
C MET A 349 -21.25 -22.43 10.05
N ASN A 350 -22.19 -22.50 11.00
CA ASN A 350 -23.24 -23.54 11.04
C ASN A 350 -22.72 -25.00 11.01
N GLY A 351 -21.46 -25.23 11.45
CA GLY A 351 -20.87 -26.56 11.50
C GLY A 351 -20.09 -26.94 10.24
N GLU A 352 -19.92 -26.05 9.30
CA GLU A 352 -19.21 -26.28 8.04
C GLU A 352 -18.23 -25.13 7.73
N TRP A 353 -17.15 -25.46 7.00
CA TRP A 353 -16.26 -24.47 6.43
C TRP A 353 -16.82 -23.95 5.11
N ILE A 354 -17.10 -22.69 5.04
CA ILE A 354 -17.66 -22.01 3.84
C ILE A 354 -16.83 -20.78 3.50
N ASP A 355 -16.92 -20.31 2.26
CA ASP A 355 -16.34 -19.03 1.87
C ASP A 355 -17.09 -17.89 2.56
N VAL A 356 -16.38 -17.09 3.36
CA VAL A 356 -16.97 -15.99 4.12
C VAL A 356 -16.48 -14.61 3.67
N HIS A 357 -15.35 -14.53 2.95
CA HIS A 357 -14.77 -13.24 2.55
C HIS A 357 -14.32 -13.16 1.09
N GLY A 358 -14.26 -14.28 0.36
CA GLY A 358 -13.81 -14.34 -1.02
C GLY A 358 -12.29 -14.41 -1.19
N ALA A 359 -11.84 -15.02 -2.29
CA ALA A 359 -10.45 -15.00 -2.71
C ALA A 359 -10.05 -13.56 -3.10
N GLY A 360 -8.94 -13.06 -2.56
CA GLY A 360 -8.52 -11.66 -2.65
C GLY A 360 -8.76 -10.86 -1.36
N ALA A 361 -9.38 -11.46 -0.34
CA ALA A 361 -9.48 -10.82 0.99
C ALA A 361 -8.09 -10.60 1.62
N GLN A 362 -7.92 -9.49 2.32
CA GLN A 362 -6.76 -9.21 3.15
C GLN A 362 -7.19 -9.20 4.62
N ARG A 363 -6.49 -9.99 5.42
CA ARG A 363 -6.77 -10.16 6.84
C ARG A 363 -5.48 -10.30 7.63
N SER A 364 -5.56 -10.84 8.85
CA SER A 364 -4.39 -11.03 9.71
C SER A 364 -4.45 -12.37 10.44
N ASP A 365 -3.30 -13.02 10.56
CA ASP A 365 -3.08 -14.23 11.37
C ASP A 365 -2.12 -13.95 12.52
N PRO A 366 -2.18 -14.73 13.62
CA PRO A 366 -1.13 -14.74 14.62
C PRO A 366 0.23 -15.05 13.98
N LYS A 367 1.26 -14.26 14.30
CA LYS A 367 2.63 -14.47 13.80
C LYS A 367 3.26 -15.76 14.27
N SER A 368 2.75 -16.33 15.35
CA SER A 368 3.24 -17.56 15.97
C SER A 368 2.11 -18.33 16.68
N GLY A 369 2.31 -19.59 16.98
CA GLY A 369 1.33 -20.44 17.65
C GLY A 369 1.12 -21.77 16.96
N ASN A 370 -0.02 -22.41 17.23
CA ASN A 370 -0.42 -23.66 16.59
C ASN A 370 -1.83 -23.50 16.00
N PRO A 371 -2.05 -23.72 14.68
CA PRO A 371 -3.38 -23.66 14.08
C PRO A 371 -4.40 -24.62 14.73
N ASP A 372 -3.93 -25.73 15.33
CA ASP A 372 -4.80 -26.69 16.03
C ASP A 372 -5.49 -26.09 17.27
N ASP A 373 -5.01 -24.95 17.78
CA ASP A 373 -5.65 -24.20 18.86
C ASP A 373 -6.94 -23.50 18.38
N TRP A 374 -7.15 -23.44 17.06
CA TRP A 374 -8.25 -22.76 16.40
C TRP A 374 -9.11 -23.69 15.51
N PRO A 375 -9.64 -24.81 16.04
CA PRO A 375 -10.28 -25.85 15.22
C PRO A 375 -11.59 -25.42 14.54
N GLN A 376 -12.12 -24.25 14.88
CA GLN A 376 -13.31 -23.64 14.28
C GLN A 376 -13.04 -22.20 13.87
N GLY A 377 -11.77 -21.84 13.64
CA GLY A 377 -11.36 -20.49 13.32
C GLY A 377 -11.55 -19.50 14.46
N HIS A 378 -11.54 -18.22 14.14
CA HIS A 378 -11.62 -17.11 15.10
C HIS A 378 -12.63 -16.04 14.67
N GLY A 379 -13.19 -15.33 15.65
CA GLY A 379 -14.12 -14.24 15.41
C GLY A 379 -15.55 -14.69 15.05
N PRO A 380 -16.45 -13.74 14.74
CA PRO A 380 -17.89 -14.04 14.55
C PRO A 380 -18.20 -14.95 13.38
N GLN A 381 -17.37 -14.98 12.34
CA GLN A 381 -17.51 -15.84 11.17
C GLN A 381 -16.66 -17.10 11.24
N GLY A 382 -15.92 -17.30 12.35
CA GLY A 382 -15.02 -18.43 12.49
C GLY A 382 -13.91 -18.45 11.45
N ASP A 383 -13.29 -17.30 11.19
CA ASP A 383 -12.26 -17.14 10.15
C ASP A 383 -11.10 -18.13 10.34
N ALA A 384 -10.73 -18.82 9.28
CA ALA A 384 -9.64 -19.78 9.31
C ALA A 384 -8.33 -19.13 9.76
N ILE A 385 -7.65 -19.76 10.71
CA ILE A 385 -6.35 -19.33 11.23
C ILE A 385 -5.31 -20.35 10.79
N ARG A 386 -4.40 -19.96 9.90
CA ARG A 386 -3.42 -20.89 9.31
C ARG A 386 -2.05 -20.79 9.98
N ILE A 387 -1.59 -19.60 10.37
CA ILE A 387 -0.30 -19.31 11.03
C ILE A 387 0.91 -19.66 10.16
N TYR A 388 0.88 -20.81 9.48
CA TYR A 388 1.89 -21.20 8.50
C TYR A 388 1.45 -20.73 7.12
N ASN A 389 1.65 -19.46 6.83
CA ASN A 389 1.31 -18.89 5.53
C ASN A 389 2.52 -18.94 4.57
N TYR A 390 2.24 -18.90 3.28
CA TYR A 390 3.26 -19.01 2.23
C TYR A 390 3.95 -17.68 2.00
N VAL A 391 5.03 -17.69 1.23
CA VAL A 391 5.83 -16.50 0.92
C VAL A 391 5.94 -16.34 -0.59
N ARG A 392 5.72 -15.13 -1.08
CA ARG A 392 6.08 -14.67 -2.41
C ARG A 392 6.93 -13.42 -2.25
N LEU A 393 8.10 -13.41 -2.86
CA LEU A 393 9.05 -12.32 -2.70
C LEU A 393 8.85 -11.24 -3.75
N VAL A 394 9.21 -10.02 -3.37
CA VAL A 394 9.21 -8.84 -4.21
C VAL A 394 10.54 -8.11 -4.11
N ARG A 395 10.88 -7.40 -5.17
CA ARG A 395 11.97 -6.42 -5.22
C ARG A 395 11.58 -5.29 -6.16
N ASP A 396 12.23 -4.14 -6.04
CA ASP A 396 12.03 -3.06 -6.98
C ASP A 396 12.72 -3.37 -8.32
N ALA A 397 12.05 -3.06 -9.43
CA ALA A 397 12.71 -3.07 -10.71
C ALA A 397 13.84 -2.04 -10.69
N PRO A 398 15.01 -2.35 -11.30
CA PRO A 398 16.05 -1.35 -11.43
C PRO A 398 15.45 -0.10 -12.07
N GLN A 399 15.44 1.00 -11.35
CA GLN A 399 15.01 2.28 -11.90
C GLN A 399 15.99 2.63 -13.03
N THR A 400 15.62 2.32 -14.27
CA THR A 400 16.33 2.90 -15.40
C THR A 400 15.92 4.36 -15.45
N SER A 401 16.69 5.21 -14.80
CA SER A 401 16.62 6.62 -15.10
C SER A 401 16.69 6.76 -16.63
N THR A 402 15.70 7.40 -17.23
CA THR A 402 15.71 7.80 -18.65
C THR A 402 16.70 8.95 -18.89
N ASP A 403 17.83 8.87 -18.25
CA ASP A 403 19.07 9.49 -18.67
C ASP A 403 20.02 8.33 -18.98
N SER A 404 20.51 8.29 -20.20
CA SER A 404 21.52 7.36 -20.71
C SER A 404 22.82 7.51 -19.89
N ASP A 405 22.80 6.95 -18.67
CA ASP A 405 24.00 6.73 -17.88
C ASP A 405 24.00 5.27 -17.41
N ILE A 406 24.60 4.42 -18.21
CA ILE A 406 25.32 3.26 -17.69
C ILE A 406 26.23 3.84 -16.60
N PRO A 407 26.18 3.38 -15.32
CA PRO A 407 27.14 3.83 -14.34
C PRO A 407 28.51 3.42 -14.88
N GLU A 408 29.23 4.34 -15.49
CA GLU A 408 30.68 4.22 -15.51
C GLU A 408 31.08 4.22 -14.03
N THR A 409 31.56 3.09 -13.55
CA THR A 409 32.21 2.98 -12.25
C THR A 409 33.18 4.15 -12.13
N GLY A 410 32.76 5.24 -11.46
CA GLY A 410 33.60 6.43 -11.27
C GLY A 410 32.97 7.79 -11.48
N SER A 411 31.66 7.95 -11.83
CA SER A 411 31.02 9.26 -12.01
C SER A 411 30.19 9.72 -10.81
N ILE A 412 30.00 11.06 -10.64
CA ILE A 412 29.17 11.64 -9.61
C ILE A 412 27.69 11.41 -9.94
N GLN A 413 26.87 11.13 -8.94
CA GLN A 413 25.42 11.06 -9.08
C GLN A 413 24.78 12.23 -8.31
N LEU A 414 23.77 12.87 -8.90
CA LEU A 414 22.97 13.91 -8.26
C LEU A 414 21.51 13.45 -8.32
N GLU A 415 20.91 13.23 -7.17
CA GLU A 415 19.54 12.72 -7.06
C GLU A 415 18.52 13.81 -7.32
N GLN A 416 17.28 13.43 -7.66
CA GLN A 416 16.15 14.35 -7.69
C GLN A 416 15.89 14.80 -6.25
N ASN A 417 15.69 16.12 -6.06
CA ASN A 417 15.35 16.64 -4.74
C ASN A 417 13.99 16.11 -4.27
N TYR A 418 13.87 15.87 -2.98
CA TYR A 418 12.62 15.41 -2.40
C TYR A 418 12.28 16.21 -1.12
N PRO A 419 11.01 16.66 -1.00
CA PRO A 419 9.93 16.61 -2.00
C PRO A 419 10.21 17.49 -3.23
N ASN A 420 9.56 17.19 -4.37
CA ASN A 420 9.54 18.02 -5.57
C ASN A 420 8.22 17.82 -6.33
N PRO A 421 7.27 18.80 -6.34
CA PRO A 421 7.42 20.17 -5.81
C PRO A 421 7.57 20.24 -4.28
N PHE A 422 8.12 21.35 -3.74
CA PHE A 422 8.40 21.51 -2.32
C PHE A 422 7.92 22.87 -1.77
N ASN A 423 7.69 22.94 -0.44
CA ASN A 423 7.30 24.16 0.28
C ASN A 423 7.68 24.07 1.78
N PRO A 424 8.52 24.91 2.36
CA PRO A 424 9.56 25.72 1.68
C PRO A 424 10.89 24.95 1.58
N SER A 425 10.99 23.69 2.09
CA SER A 425 12.24 22.94 2.19
C SER A 425 12.24 21.67 1.36
N THR A 426 13.41 21.28 0.87
CA THR A 426 13.64 20.06 0.12
C THR A 426 15.03 19.49 0.42
N SER A 427 15.17 18.18 0.41
CA SER A 427 16.44 17.46 0.51
C SER A 427 17.02 17.20 -0.88
N ILE A 428 18.34 17.31 -1.02
CA ILE A 428 19.07 17.04 -2.26
C ILE A 428 20.17 16.02 -1.94
N GLY A 429 19.98 14.78 -2.42
CA GLY A 429 20.94 13.69 -2.31
C GLY A 429 21.97 13.72 -3.44
N PHE A 430 23.18 13.21 -3.18
CA PHE A 430 24.19 12.96 -4.21
C PHE A 430 25.25 11.95 -3.74
N TYR A 431 25.85 11.25 -4.70
CA TYR A 431 26.91 10.29 -4.47
C TYR A 431 28.23 10.78 -5.09
N LEU A 432 29.33 10.57 -4.37
CA LEU A 432 30.70 10.83 -4.82
C LEU A 432 31.49 9.53 -4.96
N PRO A 433 31.97 9.18 -6.14
CA PRO A 433 32.74 7.95 -6.36
C PRO A 433 34.18 8.01 -5.76
N SER A 434 34.64 9.20 -5.37
CA SER A 434 35.92 9.42 -4.71
C SER A 434 35.88 10.72 -3.91
N SER A 435 36.70 10.78 -2.84
CA SER A 435 36.87 12.01 -2.05
C SER A 435 37.40 13.15 -2.90
N GLY A 436 36.80 14.33 -2.80
CA GLY A 436 37.16 15.48 -3.60
C GLY A 436 36.42 16.76 -3.29
N TYR A 437 36.79 17.83 -4.01
CA TYR A 437 36.12 19.12 -3.88
C TYR A 437 34.80 19.12 -4.61
N VAL A 438 33.74 19.59 -3.91
CA VAL A 438 32.37 19.70 -4.41
C VAL A 438 31.80 21.09 -4.21
N ASN A 439 30.97 21.53 -5.17
CA ASN A 439 30.14 22.71 -5.07
C ASN A 439 28.72 22.35 -5.49
N LEU A 440 27.74 22.45 -4.57
CA LEU A 440 26.30 22.35 -4.88
C LEU A 440 25.68 23.73 -4.76
N SER A 441 25.20 24.27 -5.87
CA SER A 441 24.64 25.61 -5.98
C SER A 441 23.25 25.62 -6.60
N ILE A 442 22.39 26.53 -6.15
CA ILE A 442 21.02 26.75 -6.61
C ILE A 442 20.95 27.93 -7.56
N TYR A 443 20.16 27.81 -8.64
CA TYR A 443 19.99 28.83 -9.68
C TYR A 443 18.50 29.04 -9.99
N ASN A 444 18.13 30.25 -10.40
CA ASN A 444 16.78 30.52 -10.94
C ASN A 444 16.73 30.20 -12.45
N ILE A 445 15.52 30.34 -13.05
CA ILE A 445 15.29 30.09 -14.49
C ILE A 445 16.10 31.00 -15.43
N LYS A 446 16.67 32.11 -14.92
CA LYS A 446 17.55 33.01 -15.67
C LYS A 446 19.03 32.62 -15.55
N GLY A 447 19.35 31.53 -14.87
CA GLY A 447 20.71 31.08 -14.61
C GLY A 447 21.44 31.91 -13.55
N GLN A 448 20.76 32.76 -12.79
CA GLN A 448 21.37 33.53 -11.70
C GLN A 448 21.49 32.66 -10.45
N LYS A 449 22.68 32.63 -9.88
CA LYS A 449 22.93 31.87 -8.65
C LYS A 449 22.18 32.48 -7.46
N ILE A 450 21.36 31.71 -6.81
CA ILE A 450 20.56 32.04 -5.63
C ILE A 450 21.37 31.84 -4.36
N THR A 451 21.94 30.63 -4.20
CA THR A 451 22.76 30.28 -3.04
C THR A 451 23.71 29.14 -3.38
N THR A 452 24.67 28.89 -2.51
CA THR A 452 25.51 27.68 -2.53
C THR A 452 25.26 26.93 -1.23
N LEU A 453 24.84 25.67 -1.32
CA LEU A 453 24.54 24.81 -0.17
C LEU A 453 25.79 24.23 0.46
N ILE A 454 26.76 23.84 -0.37
CA ILE A 454 28.04 23.34 0.07
C ILE A 454 29.15 23.73 -0.93
N GLU A 455 30.34 24.01 -0.42
CA GLU A 455 31.53 24.33 -1.20
C GLU A 455 32.79 23.94 -0.40
N GLN A 456 33.14 22.62 -0.43
CA GLN A 456 34.27 22.06 0.32
C GLN A 456 34.67 20.67 -0.19
N ASN A 457 35.73 20.11 0.39
CA ASN A 457 36.09 18.71 0.17
C ASN A 457 35.18 17.80 1.00
N LEU A 458 34.66 16.74 0.35
CA LEU A 458 33.88 15.67 0.98
C LEU A 458 34.55 14.32 0.73
N ASN A 459 34.24 13.34 1.58
CA ASN A 459 34.65 11.95 1.38
C ASN A 459 33.84 11.30 0.27
N GLU A 460 34.31 10.17 -0.25
CA GLU A 460 33.48 9.29 -1.10
C GLU A 460 32.22 8.81 -0.36
N GLY A 461 31.16 8.48 -1.10
CA GLY A 461 29.91 7.97 -0.55
C GLY A 461 28.72 8.91 -0.74
N ASN A 462 27.60 8.58 -0.08
CA ASN A 462 26.34 9.31 -0.15
C ASN A 462 26.35 10.55 0.75
N HIS A 463 25.78 11.63 0.24
CA HIS A 463 25.62 12.91 0.94
C HIS A 463 24.22 13.46 0.71
N SER A 464 23.68 14.18 1.70
CA SER A 464 22.39 14.84 1.60
C SER A 464 22.44 16.24 2.22
N LEU A 465 21.77 17.21 1.58
CA LEU A 465 21.72 18.60 2.02
C LEU A 465 20.29 19.13 1.90
N ILE A 466 19.87 19.96 2.86
CA ILE A 466 18.55 20.58 2.85
C ILE A 466 18.66 22.00 2.32
N TRP A 467 17.78 22.36 1.36
CA TRP A 467 17.55 23.74 0.97
C TRP A 467 16.17 24.23 1.47
N ASN A 468 16.17 25.31 2.25
CA ASN A 468 14.96 25.85 2.89
C ASN A 468 14.31 26.99 2.06
N GLY A 469 14.49 27.02 0.74
CA GLY A 469 13.89 28.05 -0.12
C GLY A 469 14.40 29.47 0.13
N VAL A 470 15.66 29.62 0.54
CA VAL A 470 16.25 30.94 0.85
C VAL A 470 17.47 31.26 -0.03
N ASP A 471 17.71 32.55 -0.25
CA ASP A 471 18.89 33.05 -0.95
C ASP A 471 20.13 33.14 -0.01
N LYS A 472 21.24 33.61 -0.55
CA LYS A 472 22.51 33.78 0.20
C LYS A 472 22.43 34.79 1.36
N GLN A 473 21.40 35.64 1.42
CA GLN A 473 21.11 36.56 2.52
C GLN A 473 20.07 35.99 3.51
N ASN A 474 19.72 34.70 3.37
CA ASN A 474 18.71 34.02 4.17
C ASN A 474 17.29 34.60 4.01
N LYS A 475 17.00 35.21 2.85
CA LYS A 475 15.69 35.75 2.50
C LYS A 475 14.96 34.71 1.65
N ALA A 476 13.66 34.47 1.96
CA ALA A 476 12.82 33.57 1.19
C ALA A 476 12.76 33.98 -0.29
N VAL A 477 12.89 33.00 -1.17
CA VAL A 477 12.75 33.20 -2.62
C VAL A 477 11.31 32.99 -3.05
N SER A 478 10.94 33.43 -4.26
CA SER A 478 9.57 33.29 -4.77
C SER A 478 9.32 31.84 -5.22
N ALA A 479 8.05 31.41 -5.17
CA ALA A 479 7.62 30.19 -5.83
C ALA A 479 8.00 30.20 -7.31
N GLY A 480 8.32 29.02 -7.85
CA GLY A 480 8.72 28.87 -9.23
C GLY A 480 9.75 27.77 -9.46
N MET A 481 10.24 27.70 -10.68
CA MET A 481 11.23 26.71 -11.09
C MET A 481 12.65 27.16 -10.74
N TYR A 482 13.43 26.25 -10.17
CA TYR A 482 14.84 26.40 -9.85
C TYR A 482 15.63 25.24 -10.42
N PHE A 483 16.96 25.44 -10.52
CA PHE A 483 17.92 24.42 -10.88
C PHE A 483 18.98 24.29 -9.78
N TYR A 484 19.44 23.09 -9.54
CA TYR A 484 20.59 22.85 -8.67
C TYR A 484 21.65 22.09 -9.43
N THR A 485 22.89 22.48 -9.22
CA THR A 485 24.06 21.96 -9.94
C THR A 485 25.11 21.50 -8.95
N LEU A 486 25.45 20.21 -9.04
CA LEU A 486 26.61 19.62 -8.36
C LEU A 486 27.82 19.69 -9.30
N LYS A 487 28.90 20.25 -8.82
CA LYS A 487 30.19 20.32 -9.56
C LYS A 487 31.30 19.73 -8.72
N THR A 488 32.14 18.94 -9.39
CA THR A 488 33.45 18.50 -8.89
C THR A 488 34.57 19.14 -9.74
N SER A 489 35.80 18.70 -9.55
CA SER A 489 36.91 19.12 -10.39
C SER A 489 36.83 18.63 -11.85
N THR A 490 36.09 17.55 -12.09
CA THR A 490 36.03 16.85 -13.37
C THR A 490 34.65 16.84 -14.01
N GLU A 491 33.56 16.92 -13.20
CA GLU A 491 32.20 16.71 -13.65
C GLU A 491 31.22 17.78 -13.16
N SER A 492 30.07 17.89 -13.84
CA SER A 492 29.00 18.81 -13.46
C SER A 492 27.66 18.21 -13.86
N VAL A 493 26.77 18.01 -12.88
CA VAL A 493 25.39 17.49 -13.08
C VAL A 493 24.40 18.53 -12.59
N THR A 494 23.30 18.75 -13.35
CA THR A 494 22.24 19.71 -13.01
C THR A 494 20.87 19.05 -13.07
N ARG A 495 20.02 19.36 -12.09
CA ARG A 495 18.61 18.95 -12.06
C ARG A 495 17.70 20.16 -11.83
N LYS A 496 16.41 19.98 -12.17
CA LYS A 496 15.36 21.00 -11.93
C LYS A 496 14.53 20.66 -10.70
N MET A 497 13.98 21.69 -10.06
CA MET A 497 13.03 21.56 -8.96
C MET A 497 11.99 22.66 -9.01
N VAL A 498 10.84 22.41 -8.40
CA VAL A 498 9.71 23.36 -8.35
C VAL A 498 9.40 23.68 -6.89
N MET A 499 9.44 24.97 -6.57
CA MET A 499 9.04 25.49 -5.26
C MET A 499 7.61 26.04 -5.34
N LEU A 500 6.74 25.58 -4.46
CA LEU A 500 5.38 26.09 -4.27
C LEU A 500 5.35 27.31 -3.32
N LEU A 501 4.21 27.99 -3.26
CA LEU A 501 3.99 29.12 -2.33
C LEU A 501 3.68 28.62 -0.93
#